data_e087f5d72a227bb47bc431be4f86a2e7
#
_entry.id   e087f5d72a227bb47bc431be4f86a2e7
#
_cell.length_a   1.000
_cell.length_b   1.000
_cell.length_c   1.000
_cell.angle_alpha   90.00
_cell.angle_beta   90.00
_cell.angle_gamma   90.00
#
_symmetry.space_group_name_H-M   'P 1'
#
loop_
_entity.id
_entity.type
_entity.pdbx_description
1 polymer ?
#
loop_
_entity_poly.entity_id
_entity_poly.type
_entity_poly.pdbx_seq_one_letter_code
_entity_poly.pdbx_strand_id
1 'polypeptide(L)'
;MKKRLLTALLSGALILTALAGCGQVAENQSGANDASAGGESGARDELIFVNYRDIRDLNPHLYAGEMYAQSILYDTLVSNTREGYVGCLAEDWTISEDGRTYTFNIRDGVTFSDGTPCDANAILANFNAILENRERHTWLEMMNLLVGVSAPDDDTFVIEMSEPYYPMLTELACIRPFAMISPNCMIDGSTKDGVNGYIGTGPYVLTDFVTDEYAVFERNEHYWGEAPAIQKITVKVIPDNQTRIMALENGEIDLIFGKNML
;
A
#
# COMPACT_ATOMS: atom_id res chain seq x y z
N MET A 1 -33.23 47.28 -38.31
CA MET A 1 -34.68 47.53 -38.27
C MET A 1 -35.24 47.00 -36.96
N LYS A 2 -35.78 47.98 -36.17
CA LYS A 2 -36.94 47.95 -35.24
C LYS A 2 -36.91 46.90 -34.13
N LYS A 3 -36.66 47.30 -32.82
CA LYS A 3 -37.58 47.89 -31.84
C LYS A 3 -38.59 46.84 -31.29
N ARG A 4 -38.82 46.60 -30.02
CA ARG A 4 -39.12 47.38 -28.80
C ARG A 4 -39.14 46.41 -27.62
N LEU A 5 -38.55 46.65 -26.46
CA LEU A 5 -39.10 47.33 -25.27
C LEU A 5 -40.54 46.94 -24.89
N LEU A 6 -40.72 46.38 -23.69
CA LEU A 6 -41.69 46.88 -22.72
C LEU A 6 -41.41 46.39 -21.29
N THR A 7 -41.40 47.34 -20.43
CA THR A 7 -41.29 47.46 -18.98
C THR A 7 -42.68 47.32 -18.31
N ALA A 8 -42.74 46.79 -17.07
CA ALA A 8 -43.67 47.20 -15.99
C ALA A 8 -43.35 46.35 -14.75
N LEU A 9 -42.88 46.84 -13.63
CA LEU A 9 -43.33 47.73 -12.56
C LEU A 9 -44.69 47.33 -11.91
N LEU A 10 -44.65 47.02 -10.61
CA LEU A 10 -45.34 47.59 -9.45
C LEU A 10 -45.28 46.60 -8.28
N SER A 11 -44.62 46.95 -7.16
CA SER A 11 -45.18 47.55 -5.92
C SER A 11 -45.94 46.52 -5.07
N GLY A 12 -45.63 46.21 -3.87
CA GLY A 12 -45.27 46.89 -2.67
C GLY A 12 -46.24 46.48 -1.57
N ALA A 13 -45.77 46.15 -0.38
CA ALA A 13 -46.44 46.46 0.89
C ALA A 13 -45.61 46.00 2.09
N LEU A 14 -45.12 46.99 2.82
CA LEU A 14 -44.65 46.89 4.21
C LEU A 14 -45.86 46.65 5.12
N ILE A 15 -45.71 45.79 6.15
CA ILE A 15 -46.45 45.96 7.41
C ILE A 15 -45.45 45.76 8.56
N LEU A 16 -45.13 46.87 9.23
CA LEU A 16 -44.57 46.94 10.58
C LEU A 16 -45.69 46.70 11.58
N THR A 17 -45.43 45.85 12.60
CA THR A 17 -46.07 46.01 13.90
C THR A 17 -45.05 45.78 15.00
N ALA A 18 -44.71 46.87 15.69
CA ALA A 18 -44.06 46.88 16.99
C ALA A 18 -45.12 46.89 18.08
N LEU A 19 -44.77 46.27 19.24
CA LEU A 19 -45.10 46.73 20.62
C LEU A 19 -44.82 45.56 21.57
N ALA A 20 -43.78 45.59 22.33
CA ALA A 20 -43.63 46.10 23.71
C ALA A 20 -44.35 45.22 24.78
N GLY A 21 -43.55 44.67 25.68
CA GLY A 21 -44.00 44.10 26.94
C GLY A 21 -42.82 43.77 27.83
N CYS A 22 -42.65 44.58 28.86
CA CYS A 22 -41.62 44.51 29.92
C CYS A 22 -41.72 43.27 30.80
N GLY A 23 -40.55 42.87 31.33
CA GLY A 23 -40.36 42.60 32.75
C GLY A 23 -40.32 41.17 33.23
N GLN A 24 -39.16 40.67 33.54
CA GLN A 24 -38.73 40.37 34.91
C GLN A 24 -37.34 39.72 34.90
N VAL A 25 -36.49 40.28 35.73
CA VAL A 25 -35.18 39.75 36.13
C VAL A 25 -35.43 38.58 37.08
N ALA A 26 -34.86 37.45 36.81
CA ALA A 26 -34.60 36.40 37.81
C ALA A 26 -33.22 35.81 37.55
N GLU A 27 -32.43 35.82 38.58
CA GLU A 27 -31.06 35.39 38.71
C GLU A 27 -30.84 33.88 38.46
N ASN A 28 -29.69 33.62 37.90
CA ASN A 28 -28.73 32.56 38.28
C ASN A 28 -29.18 31.10 38.16
N GLN A 29 -28.62 30.44 37.17
CA GLN A 29 -27.87 29.19 37.43
C GLN A 29 -26.96 28.85 36.21
N SER A 30 -25.68 28.83 36.50
CA SER A 30 -24.63 28.24 35.68
C SER A 30 -24.98 26.79 35.34
N GLY A 31 -25.42 26.56 34.11
CA GLY A 31 -25.50 25.25 33.50
C GLY A 31 -24.43 25.18 32.44
N ALA A 32 -23.33 24.51 32.75
CA ALA A 32 -22.38 24.07 31.74
C ALA A 32 -23.12 23.18 30.75
N ASN A 33 -23.36 23.69 29.53
CA ASN A 33 -23.74 22.83 28.43
C ASN A 33 -22.48 22.04 28.04
N ASP A 34 -22.39 20.85 28.61
CA ASP A 34 -21.68 19.75 27.98
C ASP A 34 -22.32 19.54 26.60
N ALA A 35 -21.70 20.13 25.61
CA ALA A 35 -21.86 19.68 24.23
C ALA A 35 -21.12 18.32 24.16
N SER A 36 -21.84 17.29 24.62
CA SER A 36 -21.47 15.91 24.32
C SER A 36 -21.58 15.76 22.80
N ALA A 37 -20.47 16.04 22.13
CA ALA A 37 -20.23 15.55 20.79
C ALA A 37 -19.98 14.04 20.92
N GLY A 38 -21.08 13.30 21.13
CA GLY A 38 -21.13 11.87 20.95
C GLY A 38 -21.07 11.58 19.44
N GLY A 39 -19.92 11.81 18.84
CA GLY A 39 -19.60 11.15 17.60
C GLY A 39 -19.39 9.69 17.93
N GLU A 40 -20.29 8.82 17.52
CA GLU A 40 -19.98 7.41 17.32
C GLU A 40 -18.72 7.38 16.46
N SER A 41 -17.57 7.06 17.07
CA SER A 41 -16.38 6.70 16.32
C SER A 41 -16.63 5.28 15.78
N GLY A 42 -17.49 5.15 14.80
CA GLY A 42 -17.47 4.00 13.91
C GLY A 42 -16.07 3.98 13.34
N ALA A 43 -15.33 2.90 13.57
CA ALA A 43 -14.03 2.72 12.96
C ALA A 43 -14.21 2.97 11.47
N ARG A 44 -13.46 3.92 10.90
CA ARG A 44 -13.50 4.15 9.46
C ARG A 44 -12.88 2.93 8.79
N ASP A 45 -13.62 2.33 7.88
CA ASP A 45 -13.15 1.17 7.12
C ASP A 45 -12.22 1.56 5.98
N GLU A 46 -12.04 2.86 5.73
CA GLU A 46 -11.22 3.42 4.66
C GLU A 46 -10.18 4.39 5.22
N LEU A 47 -8.95 4.27 4.72
CA LEU A 47 -7.86 5.24 4.90
C LEU A 47 -7.64 5.98 3.58
N ILE A 48 -7.80 7.30 3.58
CA ILE A 48 -7.52 8.15 2.42
C ILE A 48 -6.24 8.91 2.70
N PHE A 49 -5.18 8.62 1.96
CA PHE A 49 -3.97 9.42 2.06
C PHE A 49 -3.53 9.99 0.72
N VAL A 50 -2.65 10.98 0.77
CA VAL A 50 -2.19 11.67 -0.41
C VAL A 50 -0.69 11.57 -0.57
N ASN A 51 -0.26 11.37 -1.82
CA ASN A 51 1.12 11.51 -2.23
C ASN A 51 1.23 12.62 -3.31
N TYR A 52 2.43 13.15 -3.53
CA TYR A 52 2.68 14.18 -4.54
C TYR A 52 2.73 13.64 -5.97
N ARG A 53 2.80 12.34 -6.14
CA ARG A 53 2.81 11.61 -7.42
C ARG A 53 2.11 10.27 -7.27
N ASP A 54 1.77 9.65 -8.40
CA ASP A 54 1.14 8.34 -8.42
C ASP A 54 2.06 7.18 -8.03
N ILE A 55 1.48 6.00 -7.90
CA ILE A 55 2.18 4.77 -7.50
C ILE A 55 3.09 4.21 -8.60
N ARG A 56 2.91 4.63 -9.84
CA ARG A 56 3.63 4.16 -11.03
C ARG A 56 3.55 2.64 -11.24
N ASP A 57 4.54 2.10 -11.96
CA ASP A 57 4.69 0.66 -12.18
C ASP A 57 5.07 -0.04 -10.87
N LEU A 58 4.27 -1.03 -10.46
CA LEU A 58 4.47 -1.80 -9.23
C LEU A 58 5.17 -3.15 -9.44
N ASN A 59 5.78 -3.38 -10.60
CA ASN A 59 6.64 -4.56 -10.80
C ASN A 59 7.75 -4.57 -9.72
N PRO A 60 7.74 -5.56 -8.79
CA PRO A 60 8.65 -5.54 -7.65
C PRO A 60 10.10 -5.81 -8.05
N HIS A 61 10.34 -6.47 -9.18
CA HIS A 61 11.67 -6.81 -9.69
C HIS A 61 12.35 -5.65 -10.44
N LEU A 62 11.63 -4.53 -10.60
CA LEU A 62 12.16 -3.29 -11.16
C LEU A 62 12.18 -2.20 -10.09
N TYR A 63 12.93 -1.09 -10.35
CA TYR A 63 13.06 0.03 -9.41
C TYR A 63 12.14 1.20 -9.75
N ALA A 64 11.05 0.93 -10.47
CA ALA A 64 9.96 1.87 -10.71
C ALA A 64 8.92 1.78 -9.57
N GLY A 65 7.99 2.72 -9.53
CA GLY A 65 6.88 2.71 -8.58
C GLY A 65 7.21 3.11 -7.14
N GLU A 66 6.20 3.12 -6.31
CA GLU A 66 6.28 3.51 -4.91
C GLU A 66 6.44 2.29 -4.00
N MET A 67 7.51 2.27 -3.20
CA MET A 67 7.81 1.12 -2.31
C MET A 67 6.71 0.84 -1.30
N TYR A 68 6.03 1.88 -0.78
CA TYR A 68 4.92 1.68 0.15
C TYR A 68 3.76 0.91 -0.49
N ALA A 69 3.46 1.18 -1.78
CA ALA A 69 2.41 0.47 -2.51
C ALA A 69 2.81 -0.98 -2.78
N GLN A 70 4.08 -1.23 -3.09
CA GLN A 70 4.60 -2.59 -3.23
C GLN A 70 4.56 -3.35 -1.89
N SER A 71 4.89 -2.68 -0.78
CA SER A 71 4.89 -3.31 0.56
C SER A 71 3.51 -3.72 1.08
N ILE A 72 2.43 -3.19 0.53
CA ILE A 72 1.06 -3.61 0.88
C ILE A 72 0.48 -4.66 -0.06
N LEU A 73 1.10 -4.83 -1.24
CA LEU A 73 0.69 -5.83 -2.25
C LEU A 73 1.46 -7.14 -2.14
N TYR A 74 2.71 -7.08 -1.72
CA TYR A 74 3.65 -8.18 -1.84
C TYR A 74 4.32 -8.52 -0.51
N ASP A 75 4.69 -9.78 -0.36
CA ASP A 75 5.53 -10.27 0.71
C ASP A 75 6.88 -10.73 0.16
N THR A 76 7.86 -10.83 1.07
CA THR A 76 9.20 -11.39 0.85
C THR A 76 9.35 -12.72 1.60
N LEU A 77 10.45 -13.43 1.41
CA LEU A 77 10.72 -14.67 2.17
C LEU A 77 10.80 -14.42 3.67
N VAL A 78 11.47 -13.35 4.07
CA VAL A 78 11.70 -12.97 5.46
C VAL A 78 11.40 -11.49 5.66
N SER A 79 11.00 -11.11 6.86
CA SER A 79 10.77 -9.72 7.26
C SER A 79 11.82 -9.27 8.27
N ASN A 80 12.24 -8.01 8.15
CA ASN A 80 13.12 -7.37 9.13
C ASN A 80 12.29 -6.55 10.11
N THR A 81 12.26 -6.97 11.37
CA THR A 81 11.52 -6.33 12.45
C THR A 81 12.46 -5.68 13.46
N ARG A 82 11.91 -4.98 14.46
CA ARG A 82 12.70 -4.43 15.55
C ARG A 82 13.35 -5.50 16.43
N GLU A 83 12.82 -6.72 16.41
CA GLU A 83 13.28 -7.86 17.18
C GLU A 83 14.25 -8.74 16.40
N GLY A 84 14.49 -8.42 15.12
CA GLY A 84 15.35 -9.15 14.18
C GLY A 84 14.60 -9.66 12.97
N TYR A 85 15.21 -10.64 12.29
CA TYR A 85 14.58 -11.28 11.13
C TYR A 85 13.57 -12.32 11.59
N VAL A 86 12.39 -12.28 10.99
CA VAL A 86 11.31 -13.24 11.22
C VAL A 86 10.87 -13.83 9.89
N GLY A 87 10.29 -15.02 9.93
CA GLY A 87 9.70 -15.65 8.75
C GLY A 87 8.53 -14.83 8.21
N CYS A 88 8.40 -14.79 6.89
CA CYS A 88 7.26 -14.23 6.18
C CYS A 88 6.67 -15.31 5.26
N LEU A 89 6.97 -15.35 3.97
CA LEU A 89 6.60 -16.49 3.11
C LEU A 89 7.37 -17.76 3.45
N ALA A 90 8.58 -17.65 3.98
CA ALA A 90 9.25 -18.74 4.65
C ALA A 90 8.85 -18.79 6.13
N GLU A 91 8.50 -19.94 6.68
CA GLU A 91 8.23 -20.12 8.11
C GLU A 91 9.51 -20.01 8.93
N ASP A 92 10.54 -20.65 8.44
CA ASP A 92 11.89 -20.68 9.02
C ASP A 92 12.95 -20.93 7.94
N TRP A 93 14.21 -20.97 8.35
CA TRP A 93 15.34 -21.28 7.48
C TRP A 93 16.49 -21.88 8.27
N THR A 94 17.34 -22.61 7.56
CA THR A 94 18.62 -23.13 8.05
C THR A 94 19.77 -22.60 7.20
N ILE A 95 20.94 -22.49 7.83
CA ILE A 95 22.18 -22.09 7.17
C ILE A 95 23.19 -23.21 7.36
N SER A 96 23.85 -23.64 6.28
CA SER A 96 24.89 -24.67 6.35
C SER A 96 26.06 -24.23 7.23
N GLU A 97 26.83 -25.18 7.76
CA GLU A 97 27.97 -24.88 8.64
C GLU A 97 29.02 -24.00 7.99
N ASP A 98 29.19 -24.08 6.68
CA ASP A 98 30.11 -23.26 5.89
C ASP A 98 29.51 -21.90 5.50
N GLY A 99 28.24 -21.61 5.87
CA GLY A 99 27.55 -20.36 5.64
C GLY A 99 27.20 -20.07 4.17
N ARG A 100 27.22 -21.09 3.30
CA ARG A 100 27.03 -20.91 1.85
C ARG A 100 25.67 -21.33 1.34
N THR A 101 24.97 -22.20 2.06
CA THR A 101 23.65 -22.71 1.65
C THR A 101 22.61 -22.25 2.64
N TYR A 102 21.57 -21.61 2.12
CA TYR A 102 20.39 -21.20 2.86
C TYR A 102 19.20 -22.01 2.38
N THR A 103 18.58 -22.75 3.28
CA THR A 103 17.40 -23.58 3.00
C THR A 103 16.21 -22.99 3.73
N PHE A 104 15.19 -22.61 3.00
CA PHE A 104 13.97 -22.01 3.51
C PHE A 104 12.82 -23.01 3.44
N ASN A 105 12.08 -23.16 4.55
CA ASN A 105 10.81 -23.89 4.58
C ASN A 105 9.70 -22.90 4.19
N ILE A 106 9.08 -23.12 3.06
CA ILE A 106 8.02 -22.26 2.55
C ILE A 106 6.71 -22.57 3.27
N ARG A 107 5.99 -21.51 3.65
CA ARG A 107 4.73 -21.59 4.38
C ARG A 107 3.66 -22.30 3.54
N ASP A 108 3.06 -23.34 4.10
CA ASP A 108 1.98 -24.09 3.45
C ASP A 108 0.67 -23.25 3.37
N GLY A 109 -0.11 -23.50 2.33
CA GLY A 109 -1.44 -22.91 2.15
C GLY A 109 -1.48 -21.43 1.78
N VAL A 110 -0.33 -20.78 1.57
CA VAL A 110 -0.30 -19.38 1.07
C VAL A 110 -0.68 -19.36 -0.40
N THR A 111 -1.56 -18.42 -0.76
CA THR A 111 -1.93 -18.16 -2.14
C THR A 111 -1.70 -16.69 -2.50
N PHE A 112 -1.39 -16.44 -3.76
CA PHE A 112 -1.52 -15.11 -4.33
C PHE A 112 -3.00 -14.69 -4.40
N SER A 113 -3.27 -13.41 -4.55
CA SER A 113 -4.63 -12.89 -4.57
C SER A 113 -5.47 -13.37 -5.77
N ASP A 114 -4.85 -13.99 -6.77
CA ASP A 114 -5.53 -14.70 -7.88
C ASP A 114 -5.83 -16.18 -7.61
N GLY A 115 -5.50 -16.66 -6.39
CA GLY A 115 -5.68 -18.05 -5.97
C GLY A 115 -4.55 -19.00 -6.40
N THR A 116 -3.54 -18.52 -7.11
CA THR A 116 -2.34 -19.33 -7.46
C THR A 116 -1.56 -19.67 -6.18
N PRO A 117 -1.12 -20.93 -5.96
CA PRO A 117 -0.28 -21.28 -4.83
C PRO A 117 1.03 -20.48 -4.80
N CYS A 118 1.43 -20.04 -3.61
CA CYS A 118 2.74 -19.42 -3.38
C CYS A 118 3.66 -20.45 -2.70
N ASP A 119 4.06 -21.46 -3.45
CA ASP A 119 4.95 -22.55 -3.05
C ASP A 119 6.42 -22.26 -3.45
N ALA A 120 7.32 -23.20 -3.17
CA ALA A 120 8.71 -23.07 -3.51
C ALA A 120 8.96 -22.95 -5.03
N ASN A 121 8.09 -23.52 -5.87
CA ASN A 121 8.17 -23.38 -7.33
C ASN A 121 7.81 -21.96 -7.78
N ALA A 122 6.80 -21.34 -7.16
CA ALA A 122 6.45 -19.94 -7.41
C ALA A 122 7.58 -19.00 -6.95
N ILE A 123 8.21 -19.27 -5.80
CA ILE A 123 9.41 -18.56 -5.34
C ILE A 123 10.56 -18.71 -6.33
N LEU A 124 10.81 -19.92 -6.79
CA LEU A 124 11.85 -20.22 -7.80
C LEU A 124 11.60 -19.44 -9.11
N ALA A 125 10.34 -19.38 -9.59
CA ALA A 125 9.99 -18.60 -10.77
C ALA A 125 10.33 -17.11 -10.59
N ASN A 126 10.03 -16.52 -9.43
CA ASN A 126 10.39 -15.16 -9.09
C ASN A 126 11.89 -14.93 -9.08
N PHE A 127 12.66 -15.81 -8.42
CA PHE A 127 14.12 -15.69 -8.41
C PHE A 127 14.72 -15.85 -9.80
N ASN A 128 14.21 -16.74 -10.65
CA ASN A 128 14.66 -16.85 -12.03
C ASN A 128 14.42 -15.56 -12.83
N ALA A 129 13.25 -14.91 -12.67
CA ALA A 129 12.95 -13.62 -13.29
C ALA A 129 13.86 -12.50 -12.77
N ILE A 130 14.20 -12.50 -11.48
CA ILE A 130 15.17 -11.56 -10.88
C ILE A 130 16.56 -11.82 -11.48
N LEU A 131 16.98 -13.08 -11.58
CA LEU A 131 18.28 -13.48 -12.10
C LEU A 131 18.45 -13.19 -13.59
N GLU A 132 17.40 -13.26 -14.39
CA GLU A 132 17.41 -12.83 -15.80
C GLU A 132 17.85 -11.35 -15.93
N ASN A 133 17.55 -10.54 -14.92
CA ASN A 133 17.89 -9.13 -14.86
C ASN A 133 19.00 -8.81 -13.83
N ARG A 134 19.84 -9.78 -13.53
CA ARG A 134 20.87 -9.75 -12.49
C ARG A 134 21.76 -8.51 -12.53
N GLU A 135 22.11 -8.03 -13.72
CA GLU A 135 22.98 -6.85 -13.87
C GLU A 135 22.37 -5.59 -13.24
N ARG A 136 21.04 -5.48 -13.19
CA ARG A 136 20.33 -4.37 -12.55
C ARG A 136 20.44 -4.41 -11.02
N HIS A 137 20.71 -5.59 -10.47
CA HIS A 137 20.70 -5.84 -9.03
C HIS A 137 22.09 -5.98 -8.41
N THR A 138 23.16 -5.68 -9.16
CA THR A 138 24.57 -5.81 -8.71
C THR A 138 24.97 -4.89 -7.55
N TRP A 139 24.13 -3.97 -7.16
CA TRP A 139 24.29 -3.17 -5.94
C TRP A 139 23.98 -3.98 -4.64
N LEU A 140 23.33 -5.14 -4.76
CA LEU A 140 23.12 -6.13 -3.73
C LEU A 140 24.23 -7.17 -3.82
N GLU A 141 25.02 -7.33 -2.75
CA GLU A 141 26.17 -8.23 -2.79
C GLU A 141 25.77 -9.69 -2.89
N MET A 142 24.62 -10.09 -2.33
CA MET A 142 24.12 -11.44 -2.54
C MET A 142 23.98 -11.80 -4.03
N MET A 143 23.59 -10.85 -4.87
CA MET A 143 23.44 -11.06 -6.30
C MET A 143 24.80 -11.34 -6.99
N ASN A 144 25.88 -10.76 -6.47
CA ASN A 144 27.24 -11.00 -6.97
C ASN A 144 27.76 -12.38 -6.55
N LEU A 145 27.40 -12.81 -5.34
CA LEU A 145 27.87 -14.05 -4.72
C LEU A 145 26.95 -15.25 -5.02
N LEU A 146 25.77 -15.05 -5.55
CA LEU A 146 24.78 -16.09 -5.81
C LEU A 146 25.28 -17.07 -6.89
N VAL A 147 25.34 -18.36 -6.56
CA VAL A 147 25.70 -19.47 -7.45
C VAL A 147 24.45 -20.03 -8.13
N GLY A 148 23.40 -20.27 -7.35
CA GLY A 148 22.17 -20.85 -7.86
C GLY A 148 21.03 -20.84 -6.85
N VAL A 149 19.83 -21.10 -7.36
CA VAL A 149 18.61 -21.30 -6.58
C VAL A 149 17.91 -22.55 -7.04
N SER A 150 17.21 -23.24 -6.14
CA SER A 150 16.45 -24.45 -6.48
C SER A 150 15.23 -24.64 -5.57
N ALA A 151 14.25 -25.38 -6.04
CA ALA A 151 13.12 -25.87 -5.28
C ALA A 151 13.11 -27.41 -5.44
N PRO A 152 13.72 -28.15 -4.51
CA PRO A 152 13.79 -29.63 -4.59
C PRO A 152 12.41 -30.28 -4.41
N ASP A 153 11.48 -29.58 -3.75
CA ASP A 153 10.09 -29.95 -3.57
C ASP A 153 9.23 -28.69 -3.43
N ASP A 154 7.92 -28.84 -3.20
CA ASP A 154 6.96 -27.73 -3.16
C ASP A 154 7.12 -26.84 -1.91
N ASP A 155 7.79 -27.34 -0.86
CA ASP A 155 7.89 -26.66 0.44
C ASP A 155 9.31 -26.14 0.71
N THR A 156 10.29 -26.52 -0.10
CA THR A 156 11.71 -26.22 0.14
C THR A 156 12.28 -25.34 -0.94
N PHE A 157 12.81 -24.16 -0.55
CA PHE A 157 13.56 -23.28 -1.44
C PHE A 157 15.00 -23.13 -0.96
N VAL A 158 15.96 -23.28 -1.87
CA VAL A 158 17.40 -23.28 -1.55
C VAL A 158 18.12 -22.19 -2.33
N ILE A 159 19.00 -21.48 -1.64
CA ILE A 159 19.92 -20.49 -2.21
C ILE A 159 21.36 -20.95 -1.93
N GLU A 160 22.18 -21.03 -2.99
CA GLU A 160 23.59 -21.38 -2.90
C GLU A 160 24.48 -20.17 -3.22
N MET A 161 25.48 -19.93 -2.36
CA MET A 161 26.42 -18.81 -2.44
C MET A 161 27.85 -19.32 -2.72
N SER A 162 28.63 -18.52 -3.44
CA SER A 162 30.05 -18.83 -3.71
C SER A 162 30.92 -18.72 -2.45
N GLU A 163 30.53 -17.90 -1.49
CA GLU A 163 31.17 -17.72 -0.19
C GLU A 163 30.16 -17.34 0.89
N PRO A 164 30.49 -17.46 2.20
CA PRO A 164 29.59 -17.10 3.28
C PRO A 164 29.19 -15.62 3.21
N TYR A 165 27.87 -15.34 3.31
CA TYR A 165 27.36 -13.98 3.23
C TYR A 165 26.32 -13.70 4.32
N TYR A 166 26.74 -13.18 5.46
CA TYR A 166 25.89 -12.94 6.64
C TYR A 166 24.77 -11.90 6.44
N PRO A 167 24.94 -10.83 5.60
CA PRO A 167 23.86 -9.86 5.37
C PRO A 167 22.70 -10.38 4.50
N MET A 168 22.71 -11.64 4.06
CA MET A 168 21.72 -12.23 3.15
C MET A 168 20.27 -11.95 3.56
N LEU A 169 19.93 -12.19 4.84
CA LEU A 169 18.56 -11.98 5.32
C LEU A 169 18.16 -10.50 5.29
N THR A 170 19.11 -9.57 5.44
CA THR A 170 18.86 -8.14 5.29
C THR A 170 18.45 -7.81 3.87
N GLU A 171 19.16 -8.36 2.89
CA GLU A 171 18.86 -8.12 1.49
C GLU A 171 17.56 -8.81 1.08
N LEU A 172 17.34 -10.07 1.49
CA LEU A 172 16.10 -10.81 1.22
C LEU A 172 14.84 -10.16 1.82
N ALA A 173 14.98 -9.39 2.89
CA ALA A 173 13.88 -8.62 3.47
C ALA A 173 13.57 -7.32 2.70
N CYS A 174 14.37 -6.98 1.66
CA CYS A 174 14.08 -5.83 0.82
C CYS A 174 12.93 -6.14 -0.14
N ILE A 175 11.93 -5.27 -0.14
CA ILE A 175 10.78 -5.41 -1.06
C ILE A 175 11.21 -5.40 -2.54
N ARG A 176 12.34 -4.77 -2.86
CA ARG A 176 12.96 -4.77 -4.18
C ARG A 176 14.36 -5.36 -4.11
N PRO A 177 14.65 -6.37 -4.91
CA PRO A 177 13.80 -7.03 -5.90
C PRO A 177 13.10 -8.28 -5.36
N PHE A 178 13.11 -8.56 -4.05
CA PHE A 178 12.78 -9.87 -3.48
C PHE A 178 11.32 -10.05 -3.03
N ALA A 179 10.42 -9.15 -3.43
CA ALA A 179 8.98 -9.40 -3.26
C ALA A 179 8.45 -10.36 -4.33
N MET A 180 7.51 -11.22 -3.92
CA MET A 180 6.97 -12.26 -4.79
C MET A 180 5.71 -11.79 -5.51
N ILE A 181 5.73 -11.90 -6.84
CA ILE A 181 4.59 -11.66 -7.71
C ILE A 181 4.05 -12.99 -8.23
N SER A 182 2.73 -13.07 -8.47
CA SER A 182 2.14 -14.28 -9.07
C SER A 182 2.82 -14.61 -10.41
N PRO A 183 3.25 -15.87 -10.62
CA PRO A 183 3.79 -16.29 -11.90
C PRO A 183 2.84 -15.99 -13.09
N ASN A 184 1.53 -15.93 -12.85
CA ASN A 184 0.54 -15.56 -13.88
C ASN A 184 0.67 -14.11 -14.39
N CYS A 185 1.34 -13.24 -13.62
CA CYS A 185 1.63 -11.88 -14.06
C CYS A 185 2.88 -11.78 -14.93
N MET A 186 3.72 -12.81 -14.96
CA MET A 186 4.96 -12.81 -15.72
C MET A 186 4.69 -12.96 -17.23
N ILE A 187 5.47 -12.29 -18.05
CA ILE A 187 5.42 -12.41 -19.51
C ILE A 187 6.45 -13.45 -19.91
N ASP A 188 6.00 -14.59 -20.40
CA ASP A 188 6.86 -15.73 -20.76
C ASP A 188 7.85 -16.15 -19.63
N GLY A 189 7.40 -16.05 -18.36
CA GLY A 189 8.21 -16.35 -17.17
C GLY A 189 9.19 -15.26 -16.77
N SER A 190 9.13 -14.10 -17.41
CA SER A 190 9.99 -12.94 -17.17
C SER A 190 9.21 -11.73 -16.64
N THR A 191 9.92 -10.87 -15.91
CA THR A 191 9.40 -9.58 -15.44
C THR A 191 10.22 -8.41 -15.98
N LYS A 192 11.22 -8.70 -16.83
CA LYS A 192 12.20 -7.72 -17.30
C LYS A 192 11.59 -6.61 -18.14
N ASP A 193 10.65 -6.96 -18.99
CA ASP A 193 10.01 -6.03 -19.95
C ASP A 193 8.61 -5.58 -19.49
N GLY A 194 8.23 -5.92 -18.25
CA GLY A 194 6.95 -5.59 -17.65
C GLY A 194 6.22 -6.81 -17.09
N VAL A 195 5.01 -6.58 -16.61
CA VAL A 195 4.13 -7.60 -16.03
C VAL A 195 2.68 -7.36 -16.47
N ASN A 196 1.87 -8.44 -16.50
CA ASN A 196 0.45 -8.39 -16.89
C ASN A 196 -0.50 -8.13 -15.69
N GLY A 197 -0.01 -7.54 -14.61
CA GLY A 197 -0.79 -7.25 -13.41
C GLY A 197 0.09 -7.16 -12.18
N TYR A 198 -0.51 -6.79 -11.06
CA TYR A 198 0.17 -6.60 -9.79
C TYR A 198 -0.47 -7.47 -8.71
N ILE A 199 -0.29 -8.78 -8.86
CA ILE A 199 -0.87 -9.82 -7.99
C ILE A 199 0.19 -10.35 -7.05
N GLY A 200 0.01 -10.14 -5.76
CA GLY A 200 0.91 -10.57 -4.70
C GLY A 200 0.20 -11.39 -3.63
N THR A 201 0.91 -11.68 -2.56
CA THR A 201 0.44 -12.40 -1.38
C THR A 201 0.08 -11.45 -0.23
N GLY A 202 0.32 -10.16 -0.38
CA GLY A 202 0.20 -9.17 0.67
C GLY A 202 -1.23 -8.89 1.15
N PRO A 203 -1.38 -8.05 2.20
CA PRO A 203 -2.66 -7.81 2.87
C PRO A 203 -3.69 -7.05 2.04
N TYR A 204 -3.30 -6.43 0.94
CA TYR A 204 -4.20 -5.69 0.05
C TYR A 204 -3.99 -6.07 -1.41
N VAL A 205 -5.01 -5.83 -2.22
CA VAL A 205 -5.01 -5.96 -3.68
C VAL A 205 -5.29 -4.61 -4.33
N LEU A 206 -4.63 -4.29 -5.44
CA LEU A 206 -4.93 -3.11 -6.25
C LEU A 206 -6.19 -3.37 -7.07
N THR A 207 -7.27 -2.64 -6.81
CA THR A 207 -8.57 -2.83 -7.46
C THR A 207 -8.90 -1.76 -8.49
N ASP A 208 -8.33 -0.56 -8.34
CA ASP A 208 -8.52 0.52 -9.29
C ASP A 208 -7.30 1.46 -9.30
N PHE A 209 -6.96 1.96 -10.48
CA PHE A 209 -5.82 2.87 -10.66
C PHE A 209 -6.03 3.80 -11.84
N VAL A 210 -5.97 5.08 -11.60
CA VAL A 210 -5.95 6.12 -12.63
C VAL A 210 -4.66 6.91 -12.50
N THR A 211 -3.84 6.86 -13.54
CA THR A 211 -2.53 7.52 -13.60
C THR A 211 -2.66 9.00 -13.25
N ASP A 212 -1.80 9.48 -12.36
CA ASP A 212 -1.73 10.85 -11.86
C ASP A 212 -3.00 11.34 -11.13
N GLU A 213 -3.94 10.46 -10.80
CA GLU A 213 -5.15 10.81 -10.07
C GLU A 213 -5.26 10.04 -8.74
N TYR A 214 -5.38 8.71 -8.79
CA TYR A 214 -5.54 7.89 -7.60
C TYR A 214 -5.22 6.41 -7.83
N ALA A 215 -5.05 5.70 -6.70
CA ALA A 215 -5.02 4.25 -6.63
C ALA A 215 -5.89 3.76 -5.46
N VAL A 216 -6.60 2.66 -5.66
CA VAL A 216 -7.46 2.02 -4.66
C VAL A 216 -6.94 0.62 -4.36
N PHE A 217 -6.73 0.36 -3.09
CA PHE A 217 -6.35 -0.94 -2.57
C PHE A 217 -7.46 -1.44 -1.64
N GLU A 218 -7.91 -2.65 -1.86
CA GLU A 218 -8.88 -3.32 -0.99
C GLU A 218 -8.23 -4.48 -0.27
N ARG A 219 -8.74 -4.81 0.91
CA ARG A 219 -8.21 -5.91 1.72
C ARG A 219 -8.24 -7.21 0.91
N ASN A 220 -7.13 -7.94 0.95
CA ASN A 220 -7.03 -9.26 0.36
C ASN A 220 -7.78 -10.27 1.24
N GLU A 221 -8.90 -10.78 0.75
CA GLU A 221 -9.72 -11.76 1.47
C GLU A 221 -9.04 -13.14 1.61
N HIS A 222 -7.98 -13.37 0.84
CA HIS A 222 -7.15 -14.58 0.87
C HIS A 222 -5.81 -14.36 1.61
N TYR A 223 -5.68 -13.25 2.34
CA TYR A 223 -4.44 -12.97 3.05
C TYR A 223 -4.16 -14.03 4.11
N TRP A 224 -2.98 -14.61 4.07
CA TRP A 224 -2.53 -15.69 4.94
C TRP A 224 -2.23 -15.23 6.38
N GLY A 225 -1.97 -13.96 6.59
CA GLY A 225 -1.66 -13.36 7.89
C GLY A 225 -2.90 -12.81 8.60
N GLU A 226 -2.69 -11.98 9.62
CA GLU A 226 -3.76 -11.28 10.31
C GLU A 226 -4.42 -10.26 9.38
N ALA A 227 -5.74 -10.34 9.22
CA ALA A 227 -6.48 -9.43 8.36
C ALA A 227 -6.33 -7.97 8.83
N PRO A 228 -5.98 -7.03 7.95
CA PRO A 228 -5.87 -5.62 8.34
C PRO A 228 -7.21 -5.08 8.86
N ALA A 229 -7.17 -4.19 9.85
CA ALA A 229 -8.37 -3.53 10.38
C ALA A 229 -9.05 -2.61 9.35
N ILE A 230 -8.25 -1.96 8.49
CA ILE A 230 -8.73 -1.09 7.42
C ILE A 230 -9.07 -1.93 6.20
N GLN A 231 -10.28 -1.78 5.67
CA GLN A 231 -10.75 -2.56 4.52
C GLN A 231 -10.30 -1.97 3.19
N LYS A 232 -10.14 -0.64 3.12
CA LYS A 232 -9.83 0.07 1.89
C LYS A 232 -8.80 1.17 2.11
N ILE A 233 -7.84 1.28 1.21
CA ILE A 233 -6.86 2.35 1.18
C ILE A 233 -6.99 3.08 -0.15
N THR A 234 -7.27 4.38 -0.11
CA THR A 234 -7.29 5.23 -1.28
C THR A 234 -6.08 6.18 -1.26
N VAL A 235 -5.24 6.08 -2.26
CA VAL A 235 -4.09 6.99 -2.45
C VAL A 235 -4.47 8.02 -3.50
N LYS A 236 -4.62 9.28 -3.10
CA LYS A 236 -4.87 10.39 -4.03
C LYS A 236 -3.56 11.05 -4.44
N VAL A 237 -3.50 11.56 -5.67
CA VAL A 237 -2.36 12.31 -6.17
C VAL A 237 -2.68 13.80 -6.10
N ILE A 238 -1.98 14.52 -5.22
CA ILE A 238 -2.09 15.98 -5.11
C ILE A 238 -0.67 16.56 -5.11
N PRO A 239 -0.18 17.07 -6.25
CA PRO A 239 1.21 17.56 -6.36
C PRO A 239 1.51 18.80 -5.52
N ASP A 240 0.53 19.70 -5.37
CA ASP A 240 0.69 20.96 -4.64
C ASP A 240 0.60 20.78 -3.14
N ASN A 241 1.60 21.29 -2.40
CA ASN A 241 1.70 21.10 -0.95
C ASN A 241 0.61 21.84 -0.17
N GLN A 242 0.24 23.06 -0.58
CA GLN A 242 -0.79 23.84 0.11
C GLN A 242 -2.17 23.17 -0.05
N THR A 243 -2.43 22.65 -1.24
CA THR A 243 -3.66 21.88 -1.52
C THR A 243 -3.74 20.64 -0.65
N ARG A 244 -2.63 19.90 -0.44
CA ARG A 244 -2.59 18.74 0.48
C ARG A 244 -2.93 19.12 1.91
N ILE A 245 -2.34 20.23 2.41
CA ILE A 245 -2.60 20.71 3.77
C ILE A 245 -4.06 21.09 3.92
N MET A 246 -4.63 21.83 2.97
CA MET A 246 -6.05 22.21 2.99
C MET A 246 -6.97 20.99 2.96
N ALA A 247 -6.66 19.98 2.15
CA ALA A 247 -7.44 18.76 2.09
C ALA A 247 -7.42 17.99 3.44
N LEU A 248 -6.27 17.99 4.14
CA LEU A 248 -6.17 17.41 5.48
C LEU A 248 -6.97 18.21 6.51
N GLU A 249 -6.85 19.54 6.51
CA GLU A 249 -7.60 20.43 7.42
C GLU A 249 -9.12 20.33 7.21
N ASN A 250 -9.56 20.12 5.97
CA ASN A 250 -10.97 19.94 5.62
C ASN A 250 -11.49 18.52 5.89
N GLY A 251 -10.61 17.57 6.26
CA GLY A 251 -10.98 16.16 6.47
C GLY A 251 -11.28 15.38 5.18
N GLU A 252 -10.81 15.85 4.03
CA GLU A 252 -10.94 15.17 2.73
C GLU A 252 -9.94 14.02 2.57
N ILE A 253 -8.88 14.05 3.38
CA ILE A 253 -7.86 13.02 3.51
C ILE A 253 -7.50 12.82 4.98
N ASP A 254 -6.97 11.65 5.33
CA ASP A 254 -6.61 11.27 6.69
C ASP A 254 -5.11 11.46 6.97
N LEU A 255 -4.27 11.42 5.92
CA LEU A 255 -2.81 11.42 6.06
C LEU A 255 -2.13 12.04 4.84
N ILE A 256 -1.08 12.80 5.07
CA ILE A 256 -0.12 13.22 4.05
C ILE A 256 1.11 12.34 4.18
N PHE A 257 1.51 11.67 3.08
CA PHE A 257 2.69 10.83 3.02
C PHE A 257 3.64 11.30 1.92
N GLY A 258 4.95 11.25 2.18
CA GLY A 258 5.96 11.54 1.17
C GLY A 258 7.02 12.57 1.59
N LYS A 259 8.04 12.76 0.72
CA LYS A 259 9.25 13.52 1.02
C LYS A 259 9.08 15.04 1.11
N ASN A 260 8.01 15.61 0.58
CA ASN A 260 7.85 17.07 0.44
C ASN A 260 6.72 17.58 1.34
N MET A 261 6.86 17.35 2.64
CA MET A 261 5.91 17.87 3.63
C MET A 261 6.24 19.29 4.12
N LEU A 262 7.36 19.86 3.67
CA LEU A 262 7.81 21.21 4.06
C LEU A 262 8.11 22.05 2.82
#